data_b16cba3a91aac0ec412dc211b38be272
#
_entry.id   b16cba3a91aac0ec412dc211b38be272
#
_cell.length_a   1.000
_cell.length_b   1.000
_cell.length_c   1.000
_cell.angle_alpha   90.00
_cell.angle_beta   90.00
_cell.angle_gamma   90.00
#
_symmetry.space_group_name_H-M   'P 1'
#
loop_
_entity.id
_entity.type
_entity.pdbx_description
1 polymer ?
#
loop_
_entity_poly.entity_id
_entity_poly.type
_entity_poly.pdbx_seq_one_letter_code
_entity_poly.pdbx_strand_id
1 'polypeptide(L)'
;MSKPYGLIFDIDGVIADTEAVNARATIKVFEDVFGIKGVERKDFEAGLGRGAEEYVKAGARIHGLKLAEDQVRKVTQLRQEYFLKILREEPLPPFPGVLELMNEAMESPNFRVAIATSGTLEKSRAVLEATGVPYPNMVYVNGSEVKDKKPNPELFLVAARRMGIEPNKCVVIEDAPNGVQAAKAAGAKCIAVTNSTSADKLQQADLVCDSLEQISLDMIQGLVDAS
;
A
#
# COMPACT_ATOMS: atom_id res chain seq x y z
N MET A 1 -11.75 6.18 31.28
CA MET A 1 -10.65 6.25 30.30
C MET A 1 -11.26 6.47 28.93
N SER A 2 -10.79 7.45 28.18
CA SER A 2 -11.20 7.66 26.78
C SER A 2 -10.89 6.40 25.97
N LYS A 3 -11.77 6.04 25.01
CA LYS A 3 -11.47 4.94 24.09
C LYS A 3 -10.26 5.32 23.23
N PRO A 4 -9.32 4.40 22.97
CA PRO A 4 -8.15 4.71 22.15
C PRO A 4 -8.54 5.00 20.69
N TYR A 5 -7.66 5.66 19.95
CA TYR A 5 -7.74 5.91 18.52
C TYR A 5 -7.11 4.76 17.74
N GLY A 6 -7.63 4.49 16.54
CA GLY A 6 -7.02 3.54 15.60
C GLY A 6 -6.20 4.28 14.54
N LEU A 7 -4.98 3.82 14.29
CA LEU A 7 -4.15 4.29 13.19
C LEU A 7 -3.84 3.11 12.28
N ILE A 8 -4.33 3.18 11.03
CA ILE A 8 -4.27 2.07 10.07
C ILE A 8 -3.42 2.51 8.88
N PHE A 9 -2.33 1.82 8.62
CA PHE A 9 -1.45 2.09 7.47
C PHE A 9 -1.74 1.12 6.33
N ASP A 10 -1.90 1.63 5.10
CA ASP A 10 -1.69 0.81 3.91
C ASP A 10 -0.19 0.50 3.74
N ILE A 11 0.17 -0.37 2.81
CA ILE A 11 1.56 -0.76 2.55
C ILE A 11 2.08 -0.10 1.27
N ASP A 12 1.47 -0.44 0.13
CA ASP A 12 1.97 -0.06 -1.19
C ASP A 12 1.80 1.46 -1.38
N GLY A 13 2.90 2.20 -1.51
CA GLY A 13 2.89 3.67 -1.65
C GLY A 13 2.70 4.45 -0.35
N VAL A 14 2.39 3.79 0.77
CA VAL A 14 2.32 4.40 2.10
C VAL A 14 3.55 4.06 2.93
N ILE A 15 3.83 2.77 3.14
CA ILE A 15 5.00 2.34 3.92
C ILE A 15 6.26 2.45 3.07
N ALA A 16 6.24 1.98 1.81
CA ALA A 16 7.39 2.03 0.93
C ALA A 16 7.01 2.08 -0.56
N ASP A 17 7.97 2.46 -1.44
CA ASP A 17 7.79 2.46 -2.90
C ASP A 17 7.88 1.04 -3.46
N THR A 18 6.84 0.26 -3.22
CA THR A 18 6.72 -1.09 -3.77
C THR A 18 6.55 -1.09 -5.29
N GLU A 19 6.11 0.04 -5.88
CA GLU A 19 5.99 0.18 -7.32
C GLU A 19 7.37 0.23 -8.00
N ALA A 20 8.38 0.84 -7.38
CA ALA A 20 9.75 0.78 -7.89
C ALA A 20 10.26 -0.68 -7.95
N VAL A 21 9.95 -1.49 -6.94
CA VAL A 21 10.32 -2.92 -6.92
C VAL A 21 9.53 -3.69 -7.99
N ASN A 22 8.23 -3.41 -8.16
CA ASN A 22 7.40 -3.99 -9.22
C ASN A 22 7.95 -3.70 -10.62
N ALA A 23 8.34 -2.45 -10.87
CA ALA A 23 8.93 -2.03 -12.14
C ALA A 23 10.25 -2.76 -12.39
N ARG A 24 11.17 -2.77 -11.42
CA ARG A 24 12.46 -3.48 -11.52
C ARG A 24 12.28 -4.97 -11.81
N ALA A 25 11.39 -5.63 -11.09
CA ALA A 25 11.07 -7.04 -11.30
C ALA A 25 10.53 -7.29 -12.71
N THR A 26 9.65 -6.41 -13.22
CA THR A 26 9.07 -6.55 -14.56
C THR A 26 10.11 -6.28 -15.65
N ILE A 27 10.92 -5.24 -15.50
CA ILE A 27 12.05 -4.94 -16.40
C ILE A 27 12.95 -6.17 -16.52
N LYS A 28 13.31 -6.76 -15.38
CA LYS A 28 14.17 -7.96 -15.36
C LYS A 28 13.56 -9.15 -16.11
N VAL A 29 12.23 -9.36 -15.96
CA VAL A 29 11.55 -10.41 -16.74
C VAL A 29 11.58 -10.10 -18.23
N PHE A 30 11.38 -8.86 -18.65
CA PHE A 30 11.40 -8.47 -20.06
C PHE A 30 12.81 -8.67 -20.67
N GLU A 31 13.85 -8.38 -19.92
CA GLU A 31 15.23 -8.64 -20.33
C GLU A 31 15.52 -10.15 -20.45
N ASP A 32 15.22 -10.92 -19.39
CA ASP A 32 15.62 -12.33 -19.31
C ASP A 32 14.78 -13.25 -20.22
N VAL A 33 13.49 -12.96 -20.39
CA VAL A 33 12.57 -13.83 -21.14
C VAL A 33 12.48 -13.42 -22.61
N PHE A 34 12.48 -12.09 -22.89
CA PHE A 34 12.25 -11.59 -24.23
C PHE A 34 13.48 -10.92 -24.86
N GLY A 35 14.57 -10.77 -24.12
CA GLY A 35 15.79 -10.11 -24.58
C GLY A 35 15.62 -8.61 -24.86
N ILE A 36 14.56 -7.98 -24.33
CA ILE A 36 14.26 -6.57 -24.55
C ILE A 36 15.05 -5.71 -23.59
N LYS A 37 15.85 -4.80 -24.12
CA LYS A 37 16.61 -3.80 -23.34
C LYS A 37 15.95 -2.43 -23.43
N GLY A 38 16.23 -1.57 -22.43
CA GLY A 38 15.72 -0.21 -22.40
C GLY A 38 14.26 -0.09 -21.98
N VAL A 39 13.72 -1.12 -21.32
CA VAL A 39 12.41 -1.07 -20.66
C VAL A 39 12.50 -0.14 -19.45
N GLU A 40 11.55 0.77 -19.30
CA GLU A 40 11.52 1.76 -18.22
C GLU A 40 10.24 1.66 -17.39
N ARG A 41 10.27 2.14 -16.14
CA ARG A 41 9.11 2.17 -15.22
C ARG A 41 7.86 2.78 -15.90
N LYS A 42 8.03 3.84 -16.66
CA LYS A 42 6.92 4.54 -17.37
C LYS A 42 6.17 3.66 -18.36
N ASP A 43 6.80 2.61 -18.90
CA ASP A 43 6.19 1.72 -19.87
C ASP A 43 5.03 0.91 -19.28
N PHE A 44 4.95 0.86 -17.96
CA PHE A 44 3.93 0.13 -17.22
C PHE A 44 2.79 1.01 -16.69
N GLU A 45 2.86 2.35 -16.81
CA GLU A 45 1.90 3.29 -16.22
C GLU A 45 0.45 3.01 -16.60
N ALA A 46 0.18 2.61 -17.86
CA ALA A 46 -1.17 2.30 -18.30
C ALA A 46 -1.79 1.06 -17.60
N GLY A 47 -0.98 0.27 -16.91
CA GLY A 47 -1.39 -0.91 -16.14
C GLY A 47 -1.47 -0.67 -14.63
N LEU A 48 -1.04 0.50 -14.14
CA LEU A 48 -1.07 0.83 -12.70
C LEU A 48 -2.49 0.75 -12.14
N GLY A 49 -2.63 0.11 -10.98
CA GLY A 49 -3.91 -0.06 -10.29
C GLY A 49 -4.90 -1.02 -10.95
N ARG A 50 -4.56 -1.61 -12.11
CA ARG A 50 -5.46 -2.48 -12.90
C ARG A 50 -5.17 -3.99 -12.70
N GLY A 51 -4.23 -4.31 -11.86
CA GLY A 51 -3.80 -5.68 -11.57
C GLY A 51 -2.52 -6.10 -12.29
N ALA A 52 -1.93 -7.19 -11.80
CA ALA A 52 -0.60 -7.63 -12.19
C ALA A 52 -0.49 -8.02 -13.69
N GLU A 53 -1.52 -8.63 -14.25
CA GLU A 53 -1.54 -9.01 -15.66
C GLU A 53 -1.65 -7.78 -16.58
N GLU A 54 -2.49 -6.80 -16.23
CA GLU A 54 -2.61 -5.55 -17.01
C GLU A 54 -1.32 -4.72 -16.95
N TYR A 55 -0.59 -4.78 -15.85
CA TYR A 55 0.74 -4.18 -15.74
C TYR A 55 1.72 -4.79 -16.74
N VAL A 56 1.79 -6.13 -16.83
CA VAL A 56 2.61 -6.84 -17.81
C VAL A 56 2.14 -6.54 -19.24
N LYS A 57 0.84 -6.54 -19.50
CA LYS A 57 0.26 -6.24 -20.83
C LYS A 57 0.58 -4.79 -21.27
N ALA A 58 0.64 -3.84 -20.34
CA ALA A 58 0.99 -2.46 -20.65
C ALA A 58 2.42 -2.37 -21.23
N GLY A 59 3.41 -2.90 -20.52
CA GLY A 59 4.79 -2.96 -21.03
C GLY A 59 4.91 -3.75 -22.33
N ALA A 60 4.23 -4.90 -22.43
CA ALA A 60 4.24 -5.71 -23.67
C ALA A 60 3.75 -4.92 -24.87
N ARG A 61 2.68 -4.12 -24.73
CA ARG A 61 2.16 -3.25 -25.81
C ARG A 61 3.17 -2.20 -26.26
N ILE A 62 3.85 -1.53 -25.33
CA ILE A 62 4.87 -0.51 -25.62
C ILE A 62 6.02 -1.12 -26.43
N HIS A 63 6.44 -2.34 -26.08
CA HIS A 63 7.57 -3.02 -26.74
C HIS A 63 7.16 -3.94 -27.87
N GLY A 64 5.92 -3.83 -28.38
CA GLY A 64 5.46 -4.57 -29.54
C GLY A 64 5.28 -6.09 -29.34
N LEU A 65 5.27 -6.56 -28.08
CA LEU A 65 5.04 -7.96 -27.75
C LEU A 65 3.55 -8.29 -27.84
N LYS A 66 3.23 -9.39 -28.54
CA LYS A 66 1.90 -9.98 -28.58
C LYS A 66 1.91 -11.24 -27.71
N LEU A 67 1.52 -11.11 -26.45
CA LEU A 67 1.47 -12.21 -25.49
C LEU A 67 0.08 -12.85 -25.49
N ALA A 68 0.04 -14.18 -25.60
CA ALA A 68 -1.16 -14.94 -25.32
C ALA A 68 -1.45 -14.95 -23.81
N GLU A 69 -2.69 -15.21 -23.40
CA GLU A 69 -3.11 -15.15 -21.99
C GLU A 69 -2.31 -16.09 -21.07
N ASP A 70 -1.92 -17.26 -21.56
CA ASP A 70 -1.05 -18.18 -20.80
C ASP A 70 0.37 -17.63 -20.63
N GLN A 71 0.89 -16.92 -21.63
CA GLN A 71 2.20 -16.23 -21.53
C GLN A 71 2.12 -15.06 -20.55
N VAL A 72 1.05 -14.27 -20.57
CA VAL A 72 0.84 -13.19 -19.60
C VAL A 72 0.85 -13.74 -18.18
N ARG A 73 0.13 -14.85 -17.92
CA ARG A 73 0.13 -15.49 -16.59
C ARG A 73 1.52 -15.94 -16.16
N LYS A 74 2.28 -16.60 -17.04
CA LYS A 74 3.66 -17.06 -16.77
C LYS A 74 4.59 -15.88 -16.46
N VAL A 75 4.53 -14.82 -17.27
CA VAL A 75 5.33 -13.60 -17.07
C VAL A 75 4.97 -12.93 -15.74
N THR A 76 3.68 -12.85 -15.42
CA THR A 76 3.19 -12.29 -14.16
C THR A 76 3.67 -13.10 -12.96
N GLN A 77 3.68 -14.43 -13.06
CA GLN A 77 4.23 -15.29 -12.00
C GLN A 77 5.73 -15.08 -11.84
N LEU A 78 6.51 -15.09 -12.92
CA LEU A 78 7.96 -14.87 -12.87
C LEU A 78 8.31 -13.49 -12.33
N ARG A 79 7.53 -12.46 -12.69
CA ARG A 79 7.64 -11.14 -12.09
C ARG A 79 7.47 -11.17 -10.56
N GLN A 80 6.51 -11.94 -10.06
CA GLN A 80 6.30 -12.08 -8.63
C GLN A 80 7.50 -12.76 -7.95
N GLU A 81 8.07 -13.77 -8.57
CA GLU A 81 9.28 -14.44 -8.08
C GLU A 81 10.48 -13.46 -8.00
N TYR A 82 10.67 -12.63 -9.04
CA TYR A 82 11.71 -11.59 -9.04
C TYR A 82 11.44 -10.48 -8.01
N PHE A 83 10.20 -10.07 -7.85
CA PHE A 83 9.81 -9.12 -6.81
C PHE A 83 10.22 -9.62 -5.42
N LEU A 84 9.86 -10.86 -5.09
CA LEU A 84 10.22 -11.48 -3.80
C LEU A 84 11.73 -11.67 -3.66
N LYS A 85 12.42 -12.01 -4.76
CA LYS A 85 13.89 -12.13 -4.75
C LYS A 85 14.55 -10.79 -4.44
N ILE A 86 14.15 -9.72 -5.12
CA ILE A 86 14.69 -8.37 -4.87
C ILE A 86 14.52 -7.97 -3.39
N LEU A 87 13.34 -8.19 -2.81
CA LEU A 87 13.08 -7.85 -1.42
C LEU A 87 13.88 -8.68 -0.40
N ARG A 88 14.28 -9.91 -0.77
CA ARG A 88 15.16 -10.74 0.09
C ARG A 88 16.62 -10.32 0.03
N GLU A 89 17.05 -9.80 -1.11
CA GLU A 89 18.45 -9.47 -1.38
C GLU A 89 18.79 -8.01 -1.07
N GLU A 90 17.80 -7.12 -1.06
CA GLU A 90 17.98 -5.68 -0.93
C GLU A 90 17.00 -5.10 0.10
N PRO A 91 17.46 -4.19 0.99
CA PRO A 91 16.54 -3.47 1.89
C PRO A 91 15.63 -2.55 1.06
N LEU A 92 14.38 -2.44 1.49
CA LEU A 92 13.42 -1.47 0.97
C LEU A 92 13.21 -0.39 2.03
N PRO A 93 13.79 0.81 1.86
CA PRO A 93 13.61 1.86 2.85
C PRO A 93 12.12 2.27 2.93
N PRO A 94 11.57 2.43 4.13
CA PRO A 94 10.25 3.03 4.28
C PRO A 94 10.28 4.50 3.88
N PHE A 95 9.12 5.05 3.51
CA PHE A 95 9.00 6.49 3.27
C PHE A 95 9.28 7.29 4.55
N PRO A 96 9.77 8.55 4.41
CA PRO A 96 10.06 9.42 5.56
C PRO A 96 8.84 9.62 6.47
N GLY A 97 9.07 9.57 7.78
CA GLY A 97 8.04 9.75 8.81
C GLY A 97 7.21 8.50 9.13
N VAL A 98 7.30 7.43 8.34
CA VAL A 98 6.50 6.20 8.56
C VAL A 98 6.86 5.51 9.86
N LEU A 99 8.14 5.18 10.06
CA LEU A 99 8.57 4.46 11.26
C LEU A 99 8.46 5.32 12.52
N GLU A 100 8.75 6.60 12.40
CA GLU A 100 8.65 7.57 13.49
C GLU A 100 7.20 7.67 13.99
N LEU A 101 6.25 7.94 13.10
CA LEU A 101 4.83 8.05 13.44
C LEU A 101 4.27 6.72 13.99
N MET A 102 4.67 5.60 13.37
CA MET A 102 4.22 4.26 13.75
C MET A 102 4.71 3.90 15.16
N ASN A 103 6.00 4.13 15.44
CA ASN A 103 6.59 3.85 16.75
C ASN A 103 5.99 4.75 17.84
N GLU A 104 5.86 6.07 17.58
CA GLU A 104 5.22 7.00 18.49
C GLU A 104 3.79 6.56 18.83
N ALA A 105 3.01 6.14 17.83
CA ALA A 105 1.65 5.64 18.05
C ALA A 105 1.61 4.33 18.85
N MET A 106 2.59 3.42 18.63
CA MET A 106 2.69 2.15 19.37
C MET A 106 3.06 2.35 20.85
N GLU A 107 3.87 3.36 21.15
CA GLU A 107 4.26 3.70 22.51
C GLU A 107 3.15 4.45 23.27
N SER A 108 2.22 5.08 22.56
CA SER A 108 1.12 5.84 23.15
C SER A 108 0.01 4.91 23.66
N PRO A 109 -0.43 5.06 24.93
CA PRO A 109 -1.57 4.32 25.47
C PRO A 109 -2.89 4.69 24.78
N ASN A 110 -2.94 5.84 24.10
CA ASN A 110 -4.12 6.37 23.44
C ASN A 110 -4.31 5.83 22.00
N PHE A 111 -3.36 5.07 21.47
CA PHE A 111 -3.44 4.55 20.12
C PHE A 111 -3.39 3.02 20.04
N ARG A 112 -3.96 2.48 18.98
CA ARG A 112 -3.74 1.12 18.48
C ARG A 112 -3.35 1.22 17.01
N VAL A 113 -2.32 0.49 16.61
CA VAL A 113 -1.79 0.53 15.25
C VAL A 113 -2.16 -0.75 14.51
N ALA A 114 -2.55 -0.59 13.25
CA ALA A 114 -2.81 -1.69 12.34
C ALA A 114 -2.15 -1.42 10.97
N ILE A 115 -1.88 -2.51 10.27
CA ILE A 115 -1.50 -2.51 8.86
C ILE A 115 -2.61 -3.20 8.08
N ALA A 116 -3.06 -2.60 6.98
CA ALA A 116 -4.14 -3.15 6.16
C ALA A 116 -3.87 -2.93 4.67
N THR A 117 -3.63 -4.01 3.92
CA THR A 117 -3.26 -3.95 2.50
C THR A 117 -4.12 -4.86 1.63
N SER A 118 -4.35 -4.46 0.37
CA SER A 118 -4.96 -5.32 -0.66
C SER A 118 -4.00 -6.38 -1.24
N GLY A 119 -2.72 -6.33 -0.87
CA GLY A 119 -1.71 -7.30 -1.27
C GLY A 119 -1.94 -8.69 -0.68
N THR A 120 -1.39 -9.72 -1.32
CA THR A 120 -1.40 -11.09 -0.77
C THR A 120 -0.53 -11.19 0.47
N LEU A 121 -0.79 -12.20 1.30
CA LEU A 121 -0.01 -12.46 2.51
C LEU A 121 1.50 -12.55 2.20
N GLU A 122 1.88 -13.31 1.16
CA GLU A 122 3.28 -13.52 0.80
C GLU A 122 3.96 -12.21 0.39
N LYS A 123 3.33 -11.44 -0.53
CA LYS A 123 3.89 -10.17 -1.00
C LYS A 123 4.04 -9.16 0.13
N SER A 124 2.99 -8.95 0.91
CA SER A 124 2.98 -7.93 1.94
C SER A 124 3.90 -8.25 3.12
N ARG A 125 4.04 -9.53 3.50
CA ARG A 125 5.04 -9.93 4.48
C ARG A 125 6.46 -9.65 4.01
N ALA A 126 6.79 -10.00 2.76
CA ALA A 126 8.11 -9.72 2.20
C ALA A 126 8.44 -8.21 2.20
N VAL A 127 7.46 -7.36 1.89
CA VAL A 127 7.61 -5.90 1.98
C VAL A 127 7.86 -5.47 3.42
N LEU A 128 7.04 -5.92 4.37
CA LEU A 128 7.18 -5.54 5.79
C LEU A 128 8.51 -6.01 6.39
N GLU A 129 8.98 -7.19 6.02
CA GLU A 129 10.29 -7.71 6.43
C GLU A 129 11.44 -6.88 5.84
N ALA A 130 11.35 -6.51 4.55
CA ALA A 130 12.37 -5.70 3.87
C ALA A 130 12.43 -4.24 4.37
N THR A 131 11.32 -3.70 4.89
CA THR A 131 11.25 -2.33 5.44
C THR A 131 11.64 -2.23 6.90
N GLY A 132 11.75 -3.35 7.62
CA GLY A 132 12.02 -3.35 9.06
C GLY A 132 10.84 -2.88 9.93
N VAL A 133 9.64 -2.80 9.39
CA VAL A 133 8.42 -2.46 10.16
C VAL A 133 8.15 -3.52 11.22
N PRO A 134 7.89 -3.16 12.50
CA PRO A 134 7.67 -4.10 13.60
C PRO A 134 6.27 -4.73 13.59
N TYR A 135 5.80 -5.17 12.42
CA TYR A 135 4.44 -5.65 12.15
C TYR A 135 3.98 -6.85 13.02
N PRO A 136 4.85 -7.74 13.55
CA PRO A 136 4.39 -8.81 14.43
C PRO A 136 3.71 -8.32 15.72
N ASN A 137 3.95 -7.08 16.11
CA ASN A 137 3.39 -6.44 17.29
C ASN A 137 2.09 -5.65 17.00
N MET A 138 1.58 -5.71 15.78
CA MET A 138 0.44 -4.94 15.31
C MET A 138 -0.70 -5.83 14.84
N VAL A 139 -1.89 -5.25 14.73
CA VAL A 139 -2.95 -5.86 13.93
C VAL A 139 -2.54 -5.78 12.47
N TYR A 140 -2.58 -6.93 11.79
CA TYR A 140 -2.24 -7.02 10.37
C TYR A 140 -3.37 -7.71 9.61
N VAL A 141 -3.80 -7.08 8.51
CA VAL A 141 -4.85 -7.57 7.60
C VAL A 141 -4.33 -7.48 6.17
N ASN A 142 -4.43 -8.58 5.43
CA ASN A 142 -4.01 -8.65 4.03
C ASN A 142 -5.17 -9.00 3.10
N GLY A 143 -4.97 -8.83 1.80
CA GLY A 143 -6.00 -9.01 0.78
C GLY A 143 -6.50 -10.46 0.61
N SER A 144 -5.85 -11.44 1.24
CA SER A 144 -6.33 -12.83 1.24
C SER A 144 -7.37 -13.09 2.33
N GLU A 145 -7.56 -12.15 3.25
CA GLU A 145 -8.46 -12.25 4.41
C GLU A 145 -9.80 -11.53 4.19
N VAL A 146 -9.96 -10.84 3.07
CA VAL A 146 -11.16 -10.09 2.72
C VAL A 146 -11.73 -10.60 1.40
N LYS A 147 -13.05 -10.51 1.26
CA LYS A 147 -13.75 -10.92 0.05
C LYS A 147 -13.62 -9.87 -1.03
N ASP A 148 -13.89 -8.62 -0.68
CA ASP A 148 -13.91 -7.50 -1.59
C ASP A 148 -12.75 -6.53 -1.31
N LYS A 149 -12.02 -6.17 -2.37
CA LYS A 149 -10.88 -5.25 -2.28
C LYS A 149 -11.33 -3.79 -2.39
N LYS A 150 -10.44 -2.85 -2.04
CA LYS A 150 -10.63 -1.41 -2.23
C LYS A 150 -11.18 -1.12 -3.64
N PRO A 151 -12.21 -0.30 -3.79
CA PRO A 151 -12.74 0.67 -2.82
C PRO A 151 -13.78 0.13 -1.82
N ASN A 152 -14.00 -1.19 -1.73
CA ASN A 152 -14.84 -1.76 -0.67
C ASN A 152 -14.18 -1.52 0.70
N PRO A 153 -14.94 -1.12 1.74
CA PRO A 153 -14.42 -0.80 3.07
C PRO A 153 -13.99 -2.01 3.90
N GLU A 154 -14.26 -3.24 3.46
CA GLU A 154 -14.11 -4.46 4.26
C GLU A 154 -12.74 -4.57 4.93
N LEU A 155 -11.66 -4.24 4.20
CA LEU A 155 -10.29 -4.30 4.69
C LEU A 155 -10.08 -3.46 5.96
N PHE A 156 -10.54 -2.21 5.94
CA PHE A 156 -10.40 -1.29 7.06
C PHE A 156 -11.37 -1.59 8.20
N LEU A 157 -12.58 -2.08 7.89
CA LEU A 157 -13.54 -2.55 8.88
C LEU A 157 -12.99 -3.77 9.66
N VAL A 158 -12.32 -4.71 8.97
CA VAL A 158 -11.66 -5.85 9.61
C VAL A 158 -10.53 -5.37 10.53
N ALA A 159 -9.71 -4.42 10.07
CA ALA A 159 -8.62 -3.86 10.87
C ALA A 159 -9.14 -3.16 12.14
N ALA A 160 -10.13 -2.28 12.01
CA ALA A 160 -10.76 -1.57 13.13
C ALA A 160 -11.37 -2.56 14.15
N ARG A 161 -12.11 -3.57 13.67
CA ARG A 161 -12.70 -4.62 14.52
C ARG A 161 -11.63 -5.40 15.28
N ARG A 162 -10.50 -5.77 14.65
CA ARG A 162 -9.41 -6.50 15.30
C ARG A 162 -8.69 -5.66 16.35
N MET A 163 -8.61 -4.35 16.14
CA MET A 163 -8.12 -3.41 17.17
C MET A 163 -9.11 -3.17 18.31
N GLY A 164 -10.39 -3.56 18.15
CA GLY A 164 -11.46 -3.24 19.11
C GLY A 164 -11.85 -1.77 19.12
N ILE A 165 -11.71 -1.08 17.98
CA ILE A 165 -11.96 0.37 17.84
C ILE A 165 -13.06 0.59 16.80
N GLU A 166 -13.96 1.52 17.09
CA GLU A 166 -15.00 1.93 16.14
C GLU A 166 -14.38 2.63 14.93
N PRO A 167 -14.84 2.36 13.70
CA PRO A 167 -14.25 2.94 12.49
C PRO A 167 -14.18 4.47 12.51
N ASN A 168 -15.17 5.17 13.08
CA ASN A 168 -15.17 6.62 13.21
C ASN A 168 -14.13 7.17 14.22
N LYS A 169 -13.45 6.30 14.98
CA LYS A 169 -12.29 6.62 15.82
C LYS A 169 -10.97 6.16 15.17
N CYS A 170 -11.01 5.74 13.92
CA CYS A 170 -9.83 5.34 13.17
C CYS A 170 -9.44 6.43 12.14
N VAL A 171 -8.13 6.54 11.94
CA VAL A 171 -7.53 7.26 10.82
C VAL A 171 -6.79 6.25 9.95
N VAL A 172 -7.06 6.27 8.65
CA VAL A 172 -6.37 5.46 7.65
C VAL A 172 -5.34 6.32 6.94
N ILE A 173 -4.13 5.83 6.79
CA ILE A 173 -3.09 6.43 5.95
C ILE A 173 -3.10 5.72 4.61
N GLU A 174 -3.25 6.48 3.53
CA GLU A 174 -3.43 5.99 2.16
C GLU A 174 -2.67 6.86 1.14
N ASP A 175 -2.52 6.36 -0.10
CA ASP A 175 -1.84 7.06 -1.18
C ASP A 175 -2.64 7.04 -2.50
N ALA A 176 -3.75 6.27 -2.54
CA ALA A 176 -4.51 5.99 -3.75
C ALA A 176 -6.00 6.35 -3.61
N PRO A 177 -6.65 6.84 -4.68
CA PRO A 177 -8.07 7.25 -4.65
C PRO A 177 -9.03 6.15 -4.20
N ASN A 178 -8.81 4.91 -4.63
CA ASN A 178 -9.64 3.77 -4.23
C ASN A 178 -9.49 3.41 -2.75
N GLY A 179 -8.31 3.63 -2.17
CA GLY A 179 -8.08 3.42 -0.74
C GLY A 179 -8.71 4.54 0.09
N VAL A 180 -8.59 5.80 -0.34
CA VAL A 180 -9.30 6.92 0.27
C VAL A 180 -10.81 6.67 0.28
N GLN A 181 -11.39 6.22 -0.86
CA GLN A 181 -12.80 5.86 -0.94
C GLN A 181 -13.17 4.74 0.03
N ALA A 182 -12.33 3.71 0.15
CA ALA A 182 -12.55 2.60 1.08
C ALA A 182 -12.52 3.07 2.55
N ALA A 183 -11.58 3.95 2.93
CA ALA A 183 -11.50 4.53 4.27
C ALA A 183 -12.75 5.36 4.61
N LYS A 184 -13.19 6.21 3.68
CA LYS A 184 -14.41 7.02 3.85
C LYS A 184 -15.67 6.14 3.91
N ALA A 185 -15.76 5.11 3.08
CA ALA A 185 -16.86 4.14 3.12
C ALA A 185 -16.89 3.31 4.41
N ALA A 186 -15.74 3.08 5.05
CA ALA A 186 -15.65 2.45 6.38
C ALA A 186 -16.13 3.37 7.50
N GLY A 187 -16.32 4.67 7.25
CA GLY A 187 -16.62 5.68 8.26
C GLY A 187 -15.37 6.17 9.02
N ALA A 188 -14.18 5.84 8.55
CA ALA A 188 -12.92 6.32 9.11
C ALA A 188 -12.54 7.69 8.55
N LYS A 189 -11.66 8.41 9.26
CA LYS A 189 -10.91 9.53 8.70
C LYS A 189 -9.78 9.00 7.81
N CYS A 190 -9.35 9.82 6.87
CA CYS A 190 -8.28 9.47 5.95
C CYS A 190 -7.26 10.60 5.83
N ILE A 191 -6.00 10.28 6.04
CA ILE A 191 -4.85 11.10 5.67
C ILE A 191 -4.24 10.48 4.42
N ALA A 192 -4.12 11.25 3.34
CA ALA A 192 -3.54 10.77 2.10
C ALA A 192 -2.15 11.37 1.86
N VAL A 193 -1.18 10.52 1.49
CA VAL A 193 0.17 10.92 1.09
C VAL A 193 0.29 10.94 -0.43
N THR A 194 1.02 11.92 -1.00
CA THR A 194 1.13 12.10 -2.45
C THR A 194 2.21 11.24 -3.10
N ASN A 195 2.59 10.11 -2.48
CA ASN A 195 3.68 9.25 -2.95
C ASN A 195 3.42 8.59 -4.31
N SER A 196 2.16 8.22 -4.58
CA SER A 196 1.78 7.46 -5.79
C SER A 196 0.93 8.26 -6.78
N THR A 197 0.32 9.36 -6.33
CA THR A 197 -0.53 10.18 -7.19
C THR A 197 -0.58 11.63 -6.69
N SER A 198 -1.05 12.53 -7.55
CA SER A 198 -1.15 13.96 -7.24
C SER A 198 -2.32 14.27 -6.29
N ALA A 199 -2.17 15.35 -5.50
CA ALA A 199 -3.12 15.77 -4.48
C ALA A 199 -4.54 16.02 -5.03
N ASP A 200 -4.68 16.45 -6.28
CA ASP A 200 -5.97 16.66 -6.93
C ASP A 200 -6.83 15.39 -7.02
N LYS A 201 -6.20 14.21 -7.07
CA LYS A 201 -6.87 12.91 -7.09
C LYS A 201 -7.21 12.38 -5.69
N LEU A 202 -6.67 12.99 -4.64
CA LEU A 202 -6.83 12.57 -3.25
C LEU A 202 -7.77 13.47 -2.43
N GLN A 203 -8.49 14.40 -3.07
CA GLN A 203 -9.32 15.42 -2.41
C GLN A 203 -10.45 14.88 -1.53
N GLN A 204 -10.81 13.60 -1.61
CA GLN A 204 -11.78 12.97 -0.72
C GLN A 204 -11.20 12.62 0.66
N ALA A 205 -9.87 12.66 0.83
CA ALA A 205 -9.22 12.51 2.12
C ALA A 205 -9.53 13.71 3.03
N ASP A 206 -9.53 13.50 4.34
CA ASP A 206 -9.73 14.57 5.32
C ASP A 206 -8.48 15.48 5.45
N LEU A 207 -7.31 14.94 5.12
CA LEU A 207 -6.04 15.66 5.03
C LEU A 207 -5.19 15.07 3.90
N VAL A 208 -4.50 15.91 3.15
CA VAL A 208 -3.52 15.49 2.14
C VAL A 208 -2.17 16.11 2.49
N CYS A 209 -1.10 15.32 2.48
CA CYS A 209 0.27 15.76 2.76
C CYS A 209 1.27 15.10 1.81
N ASP A 210 2.48 15.66 1.73
CA ASP A 210 3.54 15.13 0.88
C ASP A 210 4.45 14.13 1.63
N SER A 211 4.44 14.16 2.97
CA SER A 211 5.23 13.27 3.81
C SER A 211 4.56 13.08 5.17
N LEU A 212 4.70 11.89 5.76
CA LEU A 212 4.25 11.62 7.13
C LEU A 212 5.09 12.33 8.19
N GLU A 213 6.24 12.89 7.84
CA GLU A 213 6.99 13.80 8.73
C GLU A 213 6.19 15.06 9.13
N GLN A 214 5.17 15.42 8.35
CA GLN A 214 4.26 16.54 8.60
C GLN A 214 3.14 16.21 9.59
N ILE A 215 2.99 14.94 9.97
CA ILE A 215 1.85 14.43 10.75
C ILE A 215 2.28 14.11 12.17
N SER A 216 1.51 14.61 13.15
CA SER A 216 1.67 14.26 14.57
C SER A 216 0.46 13.51 15.11
N LEU A 217 0.62 12.83 16.24
CA LEU A 217 -0.50 12.16 16.92
C LEU A 217 -1.59 13.14 17.36
N ASP A 218 -1.22 14.37 17.76
CA ASP A 218 -2.18 15.42 18.12
C ASP A 218 -3.05 15.83 16.92
N MET A 219 -2.47 15.95 15.73
CA MET A 219 -3.22 16.21 14.49
C MET A 219 -4.20 15.07 14.19
N ILE A 220 -3.78 13.83 14.37
CA ILE A 220 -4.62 12.64 14.17
C ILE A 220 -5.81 12.65 15.15
N GLN A 221 -5.58 12.93 16.42
CA GLN A 221 -6.63 13.06 17.43
C GLN A 221 -7.59 14.20 17.08
N GLY A 222 -7.07 15.38 16.76
CA GLY A 222 -7.87 16.53 16.37
C GLY A 222 -8.76 16.26 15.17
N LEU A 223 -8.26 15.50 14.17
CA LEU A 223 -9.02 15.12 12.98
C LEU A 223 -10.23 14.23 13.32
N VAL A 224 -10.07 13.33 14.27
CA VAL A 224 -11.14 12.43 14.74
C VAL A 224 -12.14 13.17 15.61
N ASP A 225 -11.68 14.04 16.51
CA ASP A 225 -12.53 14.70 17.51
C ASP A 225 -13.30 15.90 16.95
N ALA A 226 -12.91 16.44 15.80
CA ALA A 226 -13.63 17.50 15.08
C ALA A 226 -14.87 17.00 14.31
N SER A 227 -15.32 15.75 14.52
CA SER A 227 -16.39 15.09 13.75
C SER A 227 -17.73 15.09 14.42
#